data_34070abdaea6682011397b6fbad64063
#
_entry.id   34070abdaea6682011397b6fbad64063
#
_cell.length_a   1.000
_cell.length_b   1.000
_cell.length_c   1.000
_cell.angle_alpha   90.00
_cell.angle_beta   90.00
_cell.angle_gamma   90.00
#
_symmetry.space_group_name_H-M   'P 1'
#
loop_
_entity.id
_entity.type
_entity.pdbx_description
1 polymer ?
#
loop_
_entity_poly.entity_id
_entity_poly.type
_entity_poly.pdbx_seq_one_letter_code
_entity_poly.pdbx_strand_id
1 'polypeptide(L)'
;LVNKMIEEGMNYPLHLGVTEAGEGEDGRIKSALGIGALLEDGLGDTIRVSLTEEPEAEIPVAKVIADRYNSIETQENNLEEINSLPYDPFFYKRRSTRQLTNIGSDNVPRVIGDLSKNRSIKYEDLGQFGYLYSPEQDKWHVSDLAIDFLYIGSNSIDFELPGTINVIHDHSNIKNNDGYYTLYTNEDIGSIPPNDISFLICKDIDNIFPELLSLKKCIIVLD
;
A
#
# COMPACT_ATOMS: atom_id res chain seq x y z
N LEU A 1 -13.96 -23.70 0.27
CA LEU A 1 -15.35 -24.15 0.27
C LEU A 1 -15.92 -24.14 -1.15
N VAL A 2 -15.96 -22.99 -1.86
CA VAL A 2 -16.58 -22.86 -3.19
C VAL A 2 -16.01 -23.85 -4.21
N ASN A 3 -14.68 -23.98 -4.29
CA ASN A 3 -14.06 -24.95 -5.18
C ASN A 3 -14.58 -26.38 -4.93
N LYS A 4 -14.72 -26.77 -3.66
CA LYS A 4 -15.26 -28.09 -3.30
C LYS A 4 -16.74 -28.23 -3.65
N MET A 5 -17.51 -27.16 -3.51
CA MET A 5 -18.92 -27.17 -3.93
C MET A 5 -19.03 -27.35 -5.45
N ILE A 6 -18.19 -26.70 -6.24
CA ILE A 6 -18.16 -26.84 -7.70
C ILE A 6 -17.81 -28.29 -8.08
N GLU A 7 -16.76 -28.88 -7.48
CA GLU A 7 -16.38 -30.26 -7.71
C GLU A 7 -17.51 -31.27 -7.42
N GLU A 8 -18.33 -31.02 -6.40
CA GLU A 8 -19.46 -31.85 -6.00
C GLU A 8 -20.80 -31.48 -6.68
N GLY A 9 -20.76 -30.52 -7.62
CA GLY A 9 -21.97 -30.06 -8.34
C GLY A 9 -22.98 -29.32 -7.48
N MET A 10 -22.54 -28.70 -6.38
CA MET A 10 -23.37 -27.92 -5.46
C MET A 10 -23.42 -26.45 -5.88
N ASN A 11 -24.62 -25.87 -5.93
CA ASN A 11 -24.86 -24.47 -6.34
C ASN A 11 -25.68 -23.68 -5.31
N TYR A 12 -25.48 -23.94 -4.01
CA TYR A 12 -26.18 -23.24 -2.96
C TYR A 12 -25.78 -21.77 -2.91
N PRO A 13 -26.75 -20.83 -2.69
CA PRO A 13 -26.46 -19.43 -2.47
C PRO A 13 -25.52 -19.23 -1.29
N LEU A 14 -24.60 -18.26 -1.43
CA LEU A 14 -23.58 -17.97 -0.44
C LEU A 14 -23.93 -16.68 0.33
N HIS A 15 -23.79 -16.74 1.64
CA HIS A 15 -23.92 -15.59 2.52
C HIS A 15 -22.54 -15.17 3.01
N LEU A 16 -22.14 -13.93 2.71
CA LEU A 16 -20.84 -13.38 3.07
C LEU A 16 -20.95 -12.48 4.29
N GLY A 17 -19.93 -12.51 5.13
CA GLY A 17 -19.86 -11.60 6.27
C GLY A 17 -18.51 -11.64 6.97
N VAL A 18 -18.21 -10.54 7.64
CA VAL A 18 -17.10 -10.44 8.60
C VAL A 18 -17.73 -10.25 9.97
N THR A 19 -17.60 -11.25 10.84
CA THR A 19 -18.17 -11.21 12.19
C THR A 19 -17.29 -10.34 13.08
N GLU A 20 -17.93 -9.43 13.84
CA GLU A 20 -17.23 -8.54 14.78
C GLU A 20 -16.08 -7.76 14.14
N ALA A 21 -16.37 -7.07 13.03
CA ALA A 21 -15.35 -6.33 12.28
C ALA A 21 -14.73 -5.17 13.08
N GLY A 22 -15.39 -4.71 14.15
CA GLY A 22 -14.98 -3.58 14.97
C GLY A 22 -15.88 -2.37 14.76
N GLU A 23 -15.41 -1.21 15.17
CA GLU A 23 -16.15 0.06 15.14
C GLU A 23 -15.46 1.09 14.24
N GLY A 24 -16.15 2.20 13.95
CA GLY A 24 -15.61 3.33 13.21
C GLY A 24 -15.13 2.96 11.82
N GLU A 25 -14.04 3.57 11.40
CA GLU A 25 -13.44 3.37 10.07
C GLU A 25 -12.85 1.97 9.92
N ASP A 26 -12.22 1.44 10.97
CA ASP A 26 -11.58 0.13 10.95
C ASP A 26 -12.60 -1.00 10.67
N GLY A 27 -13.74 -0.99 11.33
CA GLY A 27 -14.81 -1.95 11.10
C GLY A 27 -15.37 -1.88 9.66
N ARG A 28 -15.48 -0.68 9.12
CA ARG A 28 -15.93 -0.45 7.73
C ARG A 28 -14.94 -0.95 6.72
N ILE A 29 -13.64 -0.69 6.90
CA ILE A 29 -12.56 -1.19 6.04
C ILE A 29 -12.49 -2.72 6.07
N LYS A 30 -12.54 -3.33 7.24
CA LYS A 30 -12.54 -4.81 7.37
C LYS A 30 -13.73 -5.45 6.69
N SER A 31 -14.91 -4.86 6.85
CA SER A 31 -16.14 -5.34 6.17
C SER A 31 -16.00 -5.21 4.65
N ALA A 32 -15.53 -4.06 4.16
CA ALA A 32 -15.35 -3.83 2.74
C ALA A 32 -14.33 -4.80 2.12
N LEU A 33 -13.20 -5.05 2.79
CA LEU A 33 -12.19 -5.99 2.31
C LEU A 33 -12.67 -7.43 2.36
N GLY A 34 -13.22 -7.88 3.50
CA GLY A 34 -13.58 -9.28 3.69
C GLY A 34 -14.78 -9.71 2.84
N ILE A 35 -15.74 -8.81 2.60
CA ILE A 35 -16.91 -9.08 1.74
C ILE A 35 -16.58 -8.72 0.30
N GLY A 36 -16.01 -7.54 0.07
CA GLY A 36 -15.74 -7.01 -1.27
C GLY A 36 -14.80 -7.88 -2.08
N ALA A 37 -13.72 -8.43 -1.49
CA ALA A 37 -12.81 -9.31 -2.19
C ALA A 37 -13.50 -10.53 -2.81
N LEU A 38 -14.50 -11.11 -2.12
CA LEU A 38 -15.27 -12.24 -2.64
C LEU A 38 -16.26 -11.80 -3.72
N LEU A 39 -16.90 -10.63 -3.54
CA LEU A 39 -17.80 -10.07 -4.54
C LEU A 39 -17.04 -9.69 -5.85
N GLU A 40 -15.79 -9.24 -5.76
CA GLU A 40 -14.92 -9.01 -6.94
C GLU A 40 -14.68 -10.31 -7.73
N ASP A 41 -14.60 -11.45 -7.02
CA ASP A 41 -14.47 -12.78 -7.64
C ASP A 41 -15.82 -13.36 -8.12
N GLY A 42 -16.92 -12.58 -8.05
CA GLY A 42 -18.26 -13.03 -8.41
C GLY A 42 -18.90 -14.01 -7.41
N LEU A 43 -18.39 -14.04 -6.18
CA LEU A 43 -18.87 -14.93 -5.13
C LEU A 43 -19.72 -14.15 -4.12
N GLY A 44 -20.94 -14.63 -3.84
CA GLY A 44 -21.82 -14.10 -2.82
C GLY A 44 -23.16 -13.63 -3.36
N ASP A 45 -24.23 -14.06 -2.69
CA ASP A 45 -25.61 -13.76 -3.05
C ASP A 45 -26.27 -12.84 -2.02
N THR A 46 -25.81 -12.89 -0.79
CA THR A 46 -26.22 -12.02 0.30
C THR A 46 -25.04 -11.64 1.17
N ILE A 47 -25.12 -10.48 1.81
CA ILE A 47 -24.05 -9.99 2.70
C ILE A 47 -24.59 -9.62 4.08
N ARG A 48 -23.71 -9.71 5.10
CA ARG A 48 -23.93 -9.17 6.43
C ARG A 48 -22.72 -8.37 6.87
N VAL A 49 -22.95 -7.12 7.22
CA VAL A 49 -21.99 -6.31 7.98
C VAL A 49 -22.27 -6.52 9.47
N SER A 50 -21.22 -6.66 10.27
CA SER A 50 -21.32 -6.82 11.72
C SER A 50 -20.30 -5.90 12.39
N LEU A 51 -20.78 -4.80 12.96
CA LEU A 51 -19.98 -3.79 13.66
C LEU A 51 -20.19 -3.89 15.17
N THR A 52 -19.27 -3.33 15.94
CA THR A 52 -19.39 -3.12 17.39
C THR A 52 -20.07 -1.76 17.66
N GLU A 53 -21.13 -1.47 16.90
CA GLU A 53 -21.91 -0.23 16.96
C GLU A 53 -23.40 -0.59 17.07
N GLU A 54 -24.28 0.44 17.16
CA GLU A 54 -25.72 0.22 17.06
C GLU A 54 -26.09 -0.41 15.70
N PRO A 55 -27.02 -1.35 15.65
CA PRO A 55 -27.34 -2.11 14.43
C PRO A 55 -27.70 -1.26 13.22
N GLU A 56 -28.26 -0.07 13.45
CA GLU A 56 -28.60 0.88 12.39
C GLU A 56 -27.38 1.39 11.61
N ALA A 57 -26.20 1.38 12.24
CA ALA A 57 -24.94 1.79 11.60
C ALA A 57 -24.45 0.78 10.55
N GLU A 58 -24.86 -0.48 10.63
CA GLU A 58 -24.49 -1.55 9.69
C GLU A 58 -25.17 -1.38 8.32
N ILE A 59 -26.39 -0.87 8.29
CA ILE A 59 -27.21 -0.77 7.07
C ILE A 59 -26.57 0.10 6.00
N PRO A 60 -26.12 1.34 6.29
CA PRO A 60 -25.46 2.16 5.28
C PRO A 60 -24.19 1.53 4.73
N VAL A 61 -23.40 0.88 5.58
CA VAL A 61 -22.15 0.21 5.18
C VAL A 61 -22.45 -0.97 4.25
N ALA A 62 -23.39 -1.83 4.63
CA ALA A 62 -23.83 -2.95 3.80
C ALA A 62 -24.35 -2.47 2.45
N LYS A 63 -25.13 -1.38 2.44
CA LYS A 63 -25.69 -0.81 1.21
C LYS A 63 -24.60 -0.29 0.28
N VAL A 64 -23.62 0.46 0.79
CA VAL A 64 -22.49 0.98 -0.03
C VAL A 64 -21.72 -0.18 -0.67
N ILE A 65 -21.46 -1.26 0.07
CA ILE A 65 -20.77 -2.44 -0.48
C ILE A 65 -21.65 -3.10 -1.56
N ALA A 66 -22.92 -3.35 -1.30
CA ALA A 66 -23.81 -4.00 -2.25
C ALA A 66 -24.03 -3.16 -3.52
N ASP A 67 -24.25 -1.85 -3.39
CA ASP A 67 -24.53 -0.95 -4.50
C ASP A 67 -23.34 -0.87 -5.48
N ARG A 68 -22.09 -1.00 -4.99
CA ARG A 68 -20.90 -1.07 -5.84
C ARG A 68 -21.00 -2.24 -6.84
N TYR A 69 -21.40 -3.41 -6.38
CA TYR A 69 -21.41 -4.63 -7.20
C TYR A 69 -22.72 -4.82 -7.97
N ASN A 70 -23.85 -4.31 -7.47
CA ASN A 70 -25.12 -4.32 -8.20
C ASN A 70 -25.12 -3.42 -9.43
N SER A 71 -24.24 -2.42 -9.49
CA SER A 71 -24.10 -1.49 -10.62
C SER A 71 -23.03 -1.89 -11.64
N ILE A 72 -22.32 -2.98 -11.43
CA ILE A 72 -21.34 -3.49 -12.39
C ILE A 72 -22.12 -4.06 -13.58
N GLU A 73 -22.18 -3.30 -14.66
CA GLU A 73 -22.58 -3.84 -15.97
C GLU A 73 -21.49 -4.85 -16.39
N THR A 74 -21.92 -6.06 -16.73
CA THR A 74 -21.04 -7.03 -17.37
C THR A 74 -20.63 -6.47 -18.73
N GLN A 75 -19.53 -5.73 -18.77
CA GLN A 75 -18.89 -5.46 -20.04
C GLN A 75 -18.37 -6.81 -20.54
N GLU A 76 -18.78 -7.18 -21.74
CA GLU A 76 -18.07 -8.22 -22.50
C GLU A 76 -16.66 -7.69 -22.80
N ASN A 77 -15.82 -7.67 -21.77
CA ASN A 77 -14.41 -7.43 -21.98
C ASN A 77 -13.88 -8.68 -22.69
N ASN A 78 -13.37 -8.50 -23.88
CA ASN A 78 -12.48 -9.45 -24.55
C ASN A 78 -11.16 -9.50 -23.75
N LEU A 79 -11.24 -9.97 -22.50
CA LEU A 79 -10.06 -10.30 -21.72
C LEU A 79 -9.46 -11.55 -22.37
N GLU A 80 -8.20 -11.48 -22.75
CA GLU A 80 -7.45 -12.65 -23.16
C GLU A 80 -7.54 -13.69 -22.04
N GLU A 81 -7.90 -14.93 -22.37
CA GLU A 81 -7.92 -16.00 -21.39
C GLU A 81 -6.54 -16.16 -20.77
N ILE A 82 -6.42 -15.85 -19.48
CA ILE A 82 -5.20 -16.14 -18.72
C ILE A 82 -5.18 -17.65 -18.45
N ASN A 83 -4.53 -18.39 -19.33
CA ASN A 83 -4.45 -19.86 -19.25
C ASN A 83 -3.65 -20.37 -18.04
N SER A 84 -2.77 -19.54 -17.46
CA SER A 84 -2.01 -19.87 -16.25
C SER A 84 -1.56 -18.61 -15.54
N LEU A 85 -1.71 -18.58 -14.22
CA LEU A 85 -1.11 -17.55 -13.38
C LEU A 85 0.36 -17.89 -13.11
N PRO A 86 1.27 -16.88 -13.03
CA PRO A 86 2.68 -17.11 -12.69
C PRO A 86 2.89 -17.49 -11.21
N TYR A 87 1.83 -17.57 -10.44
CA TYR A 87 1.82 -17.93 -9.02
C TYR A 87 0.56 -18.75 -8.70
N ASP A 88 0.61 -19.54 -7.62
CA ASP A 88 -0.55 -20.25 -7.08
C ASP A 88 -1.32 -19.32 -6.11
N PRO A 89 -2.55 -18.89 -6.43
CA PRO A 89 -3.34 -18.00 -5.57
C PRO A 89 -3.81 -18.68 -4.26
N PHE A 90 -3.75 -20.01 -4.18
CA PHE A 90 -4.18 -20.79 -3.01
C PHE A 90 -3.01 -21.15 -2.08
N PHE A 91 -1.77 -20.92 -2.53
CA PHE A 91 -0.58 -21.21 -1.74
C PHE A 91 0.31 -19.96 -1.61
N TYR A 92 0.32 -19.37 -0.41
CA TYR A 92 1.20 -18.23 -0.16
C TYR A 92 2.67 -18.61 -0.30
N LYS A 93 3.32 -18.00 -1.28
CA LYS A 93 4.77 -18.05 -1.46
C LYS A 93 5.29 -16.64 -1.71
N ARG A 94 6.01 -16.10 -0.73
CA ARG A 94 6.63 -14.80 -0.90
C ARG A 94 7.60 -14.82 -2.07
N ARG A 95 7.44 -13.85 -2.98
CA ARG A 95 8.37 -13.67 -4.10
C ARG A 95 9.77 -13.32 -3.58
N SER A 96 10.79 -14.00 -4.08
CA SER A 96 12.19 -13.66 -3.78
C SER A 96 12.52 -12.28 -4.34
N THR A 97 13.08 -11.42 -3.50
CA THR A 97 13.50 -10.07 -3.87
C THR A 97 14.92 -9.80 -3.39
N ARG A 98 15.60 -8.88 -4.06
CA ARG A 98 16.92 -8.41 -3.62
C ARG A 98 16.77 -7.56 -2.36
N GLN A 99 17.68 -7.70 -1.41
CA GLN A 99 17.74 -6.80 -0.27
C GLN A 99 18.43 -5.48 -0.66
N LEU A 100 17.76 -4.37 -0.41
CA LEU A 100 18.31 -3.03 -0.49
C LEU A 100 18.04 -2.34 0.85
N THR A 101 19.09 -2.04 1.61
CA THR A 101 18.98 -1.60 3.01
C THR A 101 18.17 -2.56 3.88
N ASN A 102 17.03 -2.09 4.41
CA ASN A 102 16.05 -2.84 5.19
C ASN A 102 14.76 -3.18 4.40
N ILE A 103 14.81 -3.09 3.06
CA ILE A 103 13.69 -3.41 2.13
C ILE A 103 14.06 -4.66 1.35
N GLY A 104 13.06 -5.52 1.10
CA GLY A 104 13.22 -6.74 0.32
C GLY A 104 13.80 -7.92 1.09
N SER A 105 14.06 -9.05 0.40
CA SER A 105 14.46 -10.32 1.01
C SER A 105 13.49 -10.72 2.14
N ASP A 106 14.00 -11.13 3.29
CA ASP A 106 13.22 -11.55 4.45
C ASP A 106 12.78 -10.40 5.37
N ASN A 107 13.11 -9.14 5.00
CA ASN A 107 12.65 -7.99 5.76
C ASN A 107 11.12 -7.88 5.74
N VAL A 108 10.54 -7.42 6.84
CA VAL A 108 9.11 -7.06 6.90
C VAL A 108 8.81 -5.87 5.98
N PRO A 109 7.56 -5.72 5.52
CA PRO A 109 7.15 -4.53 4.77
C PRO A 109 7.50 -3.25 5.54
N ARG A 110 7.96 -2.23 4.82
CA ARG A 110 8.32 -0.92 5.36
C ARG A 110 7.24 0.10 5.03
N VAL A 111 7.06 1.05 5.94
CA VAL A 111 6.03 2.08 5.81
C VAL A 111 6.68 3.40 5.45
N ILE A 112 6.16 4.05 4.41
CA ILE A 112 6.58 5.38 3.97
C ILE A 112 5.45 6.36 4.31
N GLY A 113 5.73 7.37 5.15
CA GLY A 113 4.83 8.49 5.40
C GLY A 113 5.03 9.57 4.35
N ASP A 114 3.95 10.21 3.91
CA ASP A 114 3.99 11.23 2.87
C ASP A 114 3.65 12.62 3.44
N LEU A 115 4.63 13.53 3.41
CA LEU A 115 4.50 14.95 3.71
C LEU A 115 4.81 15.85 2.49
N SER A 116 4.85 15.27 1.29
CA SER A 116 5.19 16.02 0.06
C SER A 116 4.25 17.18 -0.23
N LYS A 117 2.99 17.09 0.22
CA LYS A 117 1.96 18.12 0.02
C LYS A 117 1.96 19.23 1.07
N ASN A 118 2.73 19.11 2.14
CA ASN A 118 2.86 20.13 3.15
C ASN A 118 3.66 21.32 2.60
N ARG A 119 3.23 22.56 2.90
CA ARG A 119 3.97 23.76 2.47
C ARG A 119 5.29 23.95 3.22
N SER A 120 5.34 23.53 4.46
CA SER A 120 6.56 23.43 5.29
C SER A 120 6.38 22.25 6.24
N ILE A 121 7.46 21.55 6.51
CA ILE A 121 7.47 20.38 7.40
C ILE A 121 8.04 20.83 8.74
N LYS A 122 7.29 20.54 9.81
CA LYS A 122 7.68 20.83 11.19
C LYS A 122 7.80 19.54 11.97
N TYR A 123 8.49 19.59 13.11
CA TYR A 123 8.66 18.38 13.94
C TYR A 123 7.32 17.85 14.49
N GLU A 124 6.31 18.71 14.68
CA GLU A 124 4.97 18.31 15.12
C GLU A 124 4.26 17.43 14.07
N ASP A 125 4.54 17.64 12.78
CA ASP A 125 3.94 16.85 11.70
C ASP A 125 4.33 15.37 11.75
N LEU A 126 5.45 15.06 12.41
CA LEU A 126 5.91 13.67 12.56
C LEU A 126 5.11 12.92 13.63
N GLY A 127 4.31 13.61 14.45
CA GLY A 127 3.48 13.01 15.49
C GLY A 127 2.50 11.97 14.94
N GLN A 128 1.87 12.24 13.79
CA GLN A 128 0.97 11.30 13.10
C GLN A 128 1.68 10.04 12.60
N PHE A 129 3.01 10.07 12.50
CA PHE A 129 3.84 8.96 12.03
C PHE A 129 4.61 8.26 13.15
N GLY A 130 4.21 8.50 14.41
CA GLY A 130 4.78 7.82 15.56
C GLY A 130 6.05 8.43 16.12
N TYR A 131 6.38 9.69 15.79
CA TYR A 131 7.54 10.42 16.29
C TYR A 131 7.11 11.67 17.03
N LEU A 132 7.30 11.70 18.34
CA LEU A 132 6.95 12.84 19.18
C LEU A 132 8.24 13.50 19.72
N TYR A 133 8.47 14.77 19.39
CA TYR A 133 9.58 15.53 19.91
C TYR A 133 9.20 16.24 21.20
N SER A 134 10.05 16.12 22.23
CA SER A 134 9.94 16.88 23.47
C SER A 134 11.00 17.99 23.51
N PRO A 135 10.63 19.24 23.29
CA PRO A 135 11.59 20.34 23.33
C PRO A 135 12.25 20.54 24.69
N GLU A 136 11.54 20.22 25.78
CA GLU A 136 12.07 20.35 27.15
C GLU A 136 13.22 19.38 27.43
N GLN A 137 13.20 18.20 26.78
CA GLN A 137 14.19 17.15 26.95
C GLN A 137 15.16 17.05 25.77
N ASP A 138 14.93 17.84 24.72
CA ASP A 138 15.66 17.76 23.46
C ASP A 138 15.72 16.31 22.95
N LYS A 139 14.55 15.63 22.92
CA LYS A 139 14.48 14.19 22.68
C LYS A 139 13.27 13.79 21.86
N TRP A 140 13.49 12.84 20.94
CA TRP A 140 12.44 12.13 20.23
C TRP A 140 11.95 10.91 21.01
N HIS A 141 10.64 10.77 21.09
CA HIS A 141 9.95 9.55 21.51
C HIS A 141 9.41 8.84 20.27
N VAL A 142 9.76 7.57 20.11
CA VAL A 142 9.41 6.75 18.95
C VAL A 142 8.42 5.68 19.39
N SER A 143 7.26 5.60 18.75
CA SER A 143 6.27 4.57 19.04
C SER A 143 6.58 3.28 18.25
N ASP A 144 5.98 2.17 18.66
CA ASP A 144 6.10 0.89 17.97
C ASP A 144 5.47 0.91 16.56
N LEU A 145 4.62 1.91 16.27
CA LEU A 145 3.96 2.12 14.99
C LEU A 145 4.66 3.20 14.13
N ALA A 146 5.88 3.59 14.50
CA ALA A 146 6.62 4.61 13.76
C ALA A 146 6.96 4.13 12.34
N ILE A 147 6.88 5.08 11.38
CA ILE A 147 7.24 4.82 9.98
C ILE A 147 8.75 4.62 9.81
N ASP A 148 9.15 3.94 8.74
CA ASP A 148 10.55 3.67 8.40
C ASP A 148 11.15 4.75 7.49
N PHE A 149 10.33 5.33 6.62
CA PHE A 149 10.73 6.32 5.62
C PHE A 149 9.75 7.50 5.62
N LEU A 150 10.26 8.68 5.35
CA LEU A 150 9.49 9.90 5.18
C LEU A 150 9.71 10.47 3.78
N TYR A 151 8.67 10.52 2.96
CA TYR A 151 8.71 11.21 1.67
C TYR A 151 8.30 12.67 1.84
N ILE A 152 9.19 13.55 1.41
CA ILE A 152 9.03 15.00 1.59
C ILE A 152 8.81 15.76 0.27
N GLY A 153 8.84 15.05 -0.87
CA GLY A 153 8.74 15.71 -2.18
C GLY A 153 9.87 16.69 -2.41
N SER A 154 9.52 17.90 -2.84
CA SER A 154 10.46 18.99 -3.05
C SER A 154 10.68 19.88 -1.82
N ASN A 155 10.16 19.50 -0.65
CA ASN A 155 10.35 20.26 0.58
C ASN A 155 11.74 20.06 1.19
N SER A 156 12.06 20.88 2.20
CA SER A 156 13.26 20.76 3.03
C SER A 156 12.86 20.64 4.50
N ILE A 157 13.73 20.01 5.28
CA ILE A 157 13.61 19.88 6.72
C ILE A 157 14.71 20.72 7.35
N ASP A 158 14.37 21.59 8.32
CA ASP A 158 15.27 22.54 8.98
C ASP A 158 15.55 22.19 10.45
N PHE A 159 15.14 20.98 10.87
CA PHE A 159 15.39 20.45 12.22
C PHE A 159 16.05 19.06 12.14
N GLU A 160 16.66 18.64 13.26
CA GLU A 160 17.30 17.33 13.36
C GLU A 160 16.27 16.22 13.47
N LEU A 161 16.37 15.25 12.57
CA LEU A 161 15.49 14.06 12.55
C LEU A 161 15.98 12.97 13.48
N PRO A 162 15.07 12.13 14.02
CA PRO A 162 15.48 10.92 14.72
C PRO A 162 16.25 9.98 13.79
N GLY A 163 17.36 9.41 14.26
CA GLY A 163 18.25 8.58 13.45
C GLY A 163 17.64 7.27 12.93
N THR A 164 16.40 6.95 13.31
CA THR A 164 15.66 5.78 12.87
C THR A 164 14.81 6.01 11.63
N ILE A 165 14.58 7.26 11.22
CA ILE A 165 13.79 7.62 10.07
C ILE A 165 14.70 7.93 8.86
N ASN A 166 14.35 7.40 7.71
CA ASN A 166 15.03 7.68 6.46
C ASN A 166 14.21 8.66 5.63
N VAL A 167 14.85 9.57 4.92
CA VAL A 167 14.16 10.58 4.11
C VAL A 167 14.26 10.26 2.63
N ILE A 168 13.16 10.45 1.92
CA ILE A 168 13.07 10.35 0.46
C ILE A 168 12.65 11.72 -0.08
N HIS A 169 13.37 12.23 -1.08
CA HIS A 169 13.06 13.50 -1.74
C HIS A 169 13.04 13.35 -3.27
N ASP A 170 12.41 14.31 -3.96
CA ASP A 170 12.37 14.31 -5.42
C ASP A 170 13.74 14.56 -6.04
N HIS A 171 13.99 13.92 -7.19
CA HIS A 171 15.22 14.13 -7.99
C HIS A 171 15.46 15.62 -8.35
N SER A 172 14.40 16.36 -8.66
CA SER A 172 14.48 17.77 -9.02
C SER A 172 15.03 18.70 -7.91
N ASN A 173 15.11 18.22 -6.67
CA ASN A 173 15.48 19.01 -5.49
C ASN A 173 16.84 18.59 -4.89
N ILE A 174 17.79 18.18 -5.72
CA ILE A 174 19.15 17.80 -5.27
C ILE A 174 19.90 19.03 -4.76
N LYS A 175 19.58 19.48 -3.56
CA LYS A 175 20.52 20.21 -2.69
C LYS A 175 21.12 19.16 -1.77
N ASN A 176 22.41 18.87 -1.96
CA ASN A 176 23.23 17.91 -1.22
C ASN A 176 22.80 17.74 0.25
N ASN A 177 21.81 16.90 0.49
CA ASN A 177 21.53 16.38 1.83
C ASN A 177 22.10 14.97 1.86
N ASP A 178 23.37 14.87 2.28
CA ASP A 178 24.03 13.59 2.51
C ASP A 178 23.14 12.72 3.41
N GLY A 179 22.75 11.55 2.92
CA GLY A 179 21.96 10.58 3.68
C GLY A 179 20.47 10.47 3.28
N TYR A 180 19.98 11.29 2.34
CA TYR A 180 18.61 11.16 1.82
C TYR A 180 18.58 10.26 0.57
N TYR A 181 17.47 9.53 0.41
CA TYR A 181 17.18 8.75 -0.79
C TYR A 181 16.50 9.64 -1.84
N THR A 182 16.79 9.40 -3.10
CA THR A 182 16.20 10.15 -4.19
C THR A 182 15.09 9.35 -4.86
N LEU A 183 13.94 10.01 -5.09
CA LEU A 183 12.84 9.50 -5.88
C LEU A 183 12.93 10.04 -7.30
N TYR A 184 12.95 9.15 -8.27
CA TYR A 184 12.97 9.43 -9.69
C TYR A 184 11.61 9.12 -10.33
N THR A 185 11.35 9.75 -11.46
CA THR A 185 10.21 9.44 -12.34
C THR A 185 10.68 8.66 -13.56
N ASN A 186 9.76 8.19 -14.40
CA ASN A 186 10.11 7.52 -15.66
C ASN A 186 11.00 8.38 -16.57
N GLU A 187 10.80 9.71 -16.53
CA GLU A 187 11.57 10.66 -17.34
C GLU A 187 13.03 10.77 -16.88
N ASP A 188 13.29 10.48 -15.62
CA ASP A 188 14.59 10.62 -14.98
C ASP A 188 15.43 9.32 -14.99
N ILE A 189 14.90 8.23 -15.58
CA ILE A 189 15.49 6.89 -15.46
C ILE A 189 16.97 6.84 -15.88
N GLY A 190 17.33 7.59 -16.92
CA GLY A 190 18.70 7.71 -17.41
C GLY A 190 19.65 8.46 -16.47
N SER A 191 19.11 9.16 -15.47
CA SER A 191 19.86 9.94 -14.48
C SER A 191 20.12 9.17 -13.19
N ILE A 192 19.55 7.96 -13.04
CA ILE A 192 19.68 7.16 -11.82
C ILE A 192 21.12 6.66 -11.66
N PRO A 193 21.81 7.01 -10.57
CA PRO A 193 23.17 6.55 -10.34
C PRO A 193 23.22 5.02 -10.17
N PRO A 194 24.12 4.31 -10.84
CA PRO A 194 24.14 2.84 -10.85
C PRO A 194 24.49 2.21 -9.48
N ASN A 195 25.11 2.97 -8.59
CA ASN A 195 25.63 2.48 -7.31
C ASN A 195 24.82 2.96 -6.09
N ASP A 196 23.96 3.96 -6.27
CA ASP A 196 23.17 4.52 -5.18
C ASP A 196 21.81 3.82 -5.08
N ILE A 197 21.29 3.71 -3.85
CA ILE A 197 19.94 3.18 -3.65
C ILE A 197 18.96 4.30 -3.95
N SER A 198 18.10 4.05 -4.90
CA SER A 198 17.12 5.02 -5.41
C SER A 198 15.72 4.44 -5.43
N PHE A 199 14.71 5.30 -5.38
CA PHE A 199 13.31 4.96 -5.61
C PHE A 199 12.91 5.43 -7.02
N LEU A 200 12.07 4.67 -7.70
CA LEU A 200 11.54 5.01 -9.02
C LEU A 200 10.05 4.78 -9.06
N ILE A 201 9.27 5.83 -9.31
CA ILE A 201 7.83 5.70 -9.61
C ILE A 201 7.66 5.24 -11.04
N CYS A 202 6.98 4.10 -11.21
CA CYS A 202 6.64 3.52 -12.50
C CYS A 202 5.15 3.62 -12.75
N LYS A 203 4.77 4.43 -13.75
CA LYS A 203 3.37 4.55 -14.24
C LYS A 203 3.10 3.64 -15.44
N ASP A 204 4.12 3.37 -16.23
CA ASP A 204 4.05 2.54 -17.42
C ASP A 204 5.31 1.69 -17.52
N ILE A 205 5.22 0.46 -17.06
CA ILE A 205 6.36 -0.47 -17.01
C ILE A 205 6.80 -0.90 -18.40
N ASP A 206 5.89 -1.08 -19.34
CA ASP A 206 6.18 -1.66 -20.66
C ASP A 206 7.14 -0.78 -21.46
N ASN A 207 7.00 0.53 -21.33
CA ASN A 207 7.84 1.49 -22.04
C ASN A 207 9.25 1.66 -21.47
N ILE A 208 9.49 1.28 -20.21
CA ILE A 208 10.79 1.46 -19.53
C ILE A 208 11.44 0.14 -19.13
N PHE A 209 10.84 -0.99 -19.50
CA PHE A 209 11.32 -2.31 -19.10
C PHE A 209 12.79 -2.58 -19.46
N PRO A 210 13.29 -2.22 -20.64
CA PRO A 210 14.71 -2.41 -20.99
C PRO A 210 15.67 -1.65 -20.06
N GLU A 211 15.35 -0.42 -19.72
CA GLU A 211 16.13 0.44 -18.82
C GLU A 211 16.10 -0.10 -17.38
N LEU A 212 14.94 -0.59 -16.92
CA LEU A 212 14.79 -1.20 -15.60
C LEU A 212 15.73 -2.39 -15.38
N LEU A 213 15.98 -3.19 -16.41
CA LEU A 213 16.90 -4.33 -16.34
C LEU A 213 18.34 -3.92 -16.01
N SER A 214 18.73 -2.70 -16.34
CA SER A 214 20.07 -2.15 -16.06
C SER A 214 20.24 -1.68 -14.61
N LEU A 215 19.13 -1.38 -13.91
CA LEU A 215 19.16 -0.84 -12.56
C LEU A 215 19.44 -1.94 -11.53
N LYS A 216 20.51 -1.77 -10.77
CA LYS A 216 20.93 -2.78 -9.78
C LYS A 216 20.45 -2.50 -8.36
N LYS A 217 20.23 -1.23 -8.04
CA LYS A 217 19.91 -0.77 -6.68
C LYS A 217 18.69 0.17 -6.67
N CYS A 218 17.66 -0.18 -7.40
CA CYS A 218 16.44 0.61 -7.48
C CYS A 218 15.27 -0.11 -6.82
N ILE A 219 14.47 0.64 -6.07
CA ILE A 219 13.21 0.22 -5.48
C ILE A 219 12.11 0.78 -6.38
N ILE A 220 11.31 -0.12 -6.96
CA ILE A 220 10.22 0.24 -7.86
C ILE A 220 8.98 0.57 -7.02
N VAL A 221 8.43 1.76 -7.22
CA VAL A 221 7.16 2.21 -6.66
C VAL A 221 6.12 2.14 -7.76
N LEU A 222 5.09 1.33 -7.58
CA LEU A 222 3.96 1.24 -8.51
C LEU A 222 2.92 2.30 -8.12
N ASP A 223 2.48 3.11 -9.09
CA ASP A 223 1.48 4.18 -8.91
C ASP A 223 0.18 3.81 -9.67
#